data_263c3a05f7a3926890ec1d5d35e0c4d0
#
_entry.id   263c3a05f7a3926890ec1d5d35e0c4d0
#
_cell.length_a   1.000
_cell.length_b   1.000
_cell.length_c   1.000
_cell.angle_alpha   90.00
_cell.angle_beta   90.00
_cell.angle_gamma   90.00
#
_symmetry.space_group_name_H-M   'P 1'
#
loop_
_entity.id
_entity.type
_entity.pdbx_description
1 polymer ?
#
loop_
_entity_poly.entity_id
_entity_poly.type
_entity_poly.pdbx_seq_one_letter_code
_entity_poly.pdbx_strand_id
1 'polypeptide(L)'
;MKKMYLLISSRIKNEIIELEETIKRAQKAWELIKEEDSLYIDSVALNLHNFYSGLERIFSLIAKEIDGKIIETPDWHKELLLQMSIEIPYVRPAIISKELREKLENYRAFRHVVRNIYAYKLKPEKIKDLITNLPIIWEETKKYLLDFCNFLEMQ
;
A
#
# COMPACT_ATOMS: atom_id res chain seq x y z
N MET A 1 -23.12 -10.66 -9.78
CA MET A 1 -22.24 -9.48 -10.05
C MET A 1 -22.32 -8.47 -8.92
N LYS A 2 -23.50 -7.94 -8.61
CA LYS A 2 -23.63 -6.93 -7.56
C LYS A 2 -23.15 -7.44 -6.19
N LYS A 3 -23.53 -8.67 -5.80
CA LYS A 3 -23.09 -9.26 -4.52
C LYS A 3 -21.56 -9.38 -4.43
N MET A 4 -20.92 -9.71 -5.55
CA MET A 4 -19.47 -9.82 -5.63
C MET A 4 -18.81 -8.46 -5.42
N TYR A 5 -19.34 -7.42 -6.06
CA TYR A 5 -18.82 -6.05 -5.89
C TYR A 5 -18.94 -5.55 -4.46
N LEU A 6 -20.06 -5.82 -3.81
CA LEU A 6 -20.26 -5.46 -2.41
C LEU A 6 -19.28 -6.21 -1.48
N LEU A 7 -19.03 -7.47 -1.78
CA LEU A 7 -18.05 -8.26 -1.02
C LEU A 7 -16.63 -7.69 -1.17
N ILE A 8 -16.24 -7.36 -2.40
CA ILE A 8 -14.93 -6.77 -2.67
C ILE A 8 -14.79 -5.44 -1.94
N SER A 9 -15.80 -4.57 -2.03
CA SER A 9 -15.82 -3.30 -1.31
C SER A 9 -15.64 -3.49 0.20
N SER A 10 -16.36 -4.46 0.78
CA SER A 10 -16.24 -4.76 2.21
C SER A 10 -14.84 -5.24 2.58
N ARG A 11 -14.23 -6.07 1.75
CA ARG A 11 -12.87 -6.57 1.99
C ARG A 11 -11.84 -5.45 1.91
N ILE A 12 -12.01 -4.53 0.95
CA ILE A 12 -11.14 -3.35 0.84
C ILE A 12 -11.26 -2.48 2.10
N LYS A 13 -12.49 -2.22 2.55
CA LYS A 13 -12.72 -1.42 3.75
C LYS A 13 -12.13 -2.05 5.01
N ASN A 14 -12.20 -3.37 5.13
CA ASN A 14 -11.56 -4.08 6.24
C ASN A 14 -10.04 -3.96 6.19
N GLU A 15 -9.44 -4.08 5.02
CA GLU A 15 -7.99 -3.93 4.87
C GLU A 15 -7.55 -2.49 5.19
N ILE A 16 -8.37 -1.48 4.86
CA ILE A 16 -8.11 -0.07 5.21
C ILE A 16 -7.98 0.09 6.73
N ILE A 17 -8.84 -0.57 7.50
CA ILE A 17 -8.77 -0.53 8.98
C ILE A 17 -7.43 -1.07 9.46
N GLU A 18 -6.98 -2.19 8.93
CA GLU A 18 -5.69 -2.79 9.27
C GLU A 18 -4.51 -1.90 8.88
N LEU A 19 -4.59 -1.26 7.71
CA LEU A 19 -3.58 -0.31 7.27
C LEU A 19 -3.49 0.90 8.19
N GLU A 20 -4.61 1.41 8.68
CA GLU A 20 -4.62 2.54 9.61
C GLU A 20 -3.95 2.21 10.93
N GLU A 21 -4.16 1.01 11.47
CA GLU A 21 -3.46 0.53 12.66
C GLU A 21 -1.97 0.38 12.41
N THR A 22 -1.59 -0.14 11.25
CA THR A 22 -0.20 -0.32 10.85
C THR A 22 0.53 1.03 10.79
N ILE A 23 -0.12 2.05 10.20
CA ILE A 23 0.43 3.40 10.09
C ILE A 23 0.62 4.04 11.46
N LYS A 24 -0.37 3.94 12.33
CA LYS A 24 -0.27 4.45 13.71
C LYS A 24 0.92 3.82 14.45
N ARG A 25 1.10 2.53 14.26
CA ARG A 25 2.18 1.79 14.90
C ARG A 25 3.55 2.22 14.37
N ALA A 26 3.67 2.44 13.06
CA ALA A 26 4.89 2.95 12.45
C ALA A 26 5.24 4.34 13.00
N GLN A 27 4.25 5.23 13.07
CA GLN A 27 4.44 6.60 13.57
C GLN A 27 4.85 6.60 15.04
N LYS A 28 4.22 5.78 15.88
CA LYS A 28 4.56 5.67 17.29
C LYS A 28 5.99 5.17 17.48
N ALA A 29 6.39 4.16 16.72
CA ALA A 29 7.76 3.64 16.78
C ALA A 29 8.77 4.71 16.36
N TRP A 30 8.46 5.48 15.32
CA TRP A 30 9.31 6.57 14.86
C TRP A 30 9.53 7.64 15.95
N GLU A 31 8.46 8.02 16.65
CA GLU A 31 8.53 8.99 17.75
C GLU A 31 9.41 8.52 18.92
N LEU A 32 9.53 7.21 19.09
CA LEU A 32 10.30 6.60 20.19
C LEU A 32 11.77 6.36 19.84
N ILE A 33 12.19 6.61 18.61
CA ILE A 33 13.59 6.47 18.22
C ILE A 33 14.41 7.59 18.86
N LYS A 34 15.41 7.22 19.66
CA LYS A 34 16.33 8.16 20.34
C LYS A 34 17.77 7.98 19.87
N GLU A 35 18.12 6.81 19.36
CA GLU A 35 19.46 6.43 18.96
C GLU A 35 19.42 5.78 17.57
N GLU A 36 20.54 5.86 16.83
CA GLU A 36 20.62 5.31 15.47
C GLU A 36 20.42 3.79 15.41
N ASP A 37 20.79 3.09 16.47
CA ASP A 37 20.69 1.63 16.56
C ASP A 37 19.50 1.16 17.39
N SER A 38 18.50 2.03 17.55
CA SER A 38 17.29 1.73 18.32
C SER A 38 16.52 0.56 17.72
N LEU A 39 16.00 -0.32 18.57
CA LEU A 39 15.12 -1.41 18.15
C LEU A 39 13.80 -0.89 17.55
N TYR A 40 13.42 0.36 17.83
CA TYR A 40 12.24 0.98 17.22
C TYR A 40 12.40 1.19 15.71
N ILE A 41 13.64 1.26 15.20
CA ILE A 41 13.90 1.31 13.75
C ILE A 41 13.34 0.05 13.10
N ASP A 42 13.55 -1.11 13.71
CA ASP A 42 13.03 -2.39 13.20
C ASP A 42 11.51 -2.38 13.15
N SER A 43 10.86 -1.80 14.16
CA SER A 43 9.40 -1.68 14.19
C SER A 43 8.88 -0.75 13.09
N VAL A 44 9.54 0.40 12.86
CA VAL A 44 9.19 1.29 11.75
C VAL A 44 9.32 0.58 10.42
N ALA A 45 10.45 -0.10 10.20
CA ALA A 45 10.70 -0.82 8.95
C ALA A 45 9.66 -1.91 8.71
N LEU A 46 9.35 -2.70 9.73
CA LEU A 46 8.34 -3.76 9.61
C LEU A 46 6.95 -3.20 9.27
N ASN A 47 6.57 -2.11 9.93
CA ASN A 47 5.25 -1.50 9.69
C ASN A 47 5.17 -0.79 8.34
N LEU A 48 6.25 -0.19 7.84
CA LEU A 48 6.32 0.33 6.47
C LEU A 48 6.18 -0.81 5.45
N HIS A 49 6.85 -1.92 5.70
CA HIS A 49 6.72 -3.13 4.87
C HIS A 49 5.27 -3.63 4.88
N ASN A 50 4.66 -3.72 6.05
CA ASN A 50 3.29 -4.19 6.20
C ASN A 50 2.28 -3.25 5.55
N PHE A 51 2.52 -1.94 5.59
CA PHE A 51 1.70 -0.95 4.89
C PHE A 51 1.63 -1.26 3.39
N TYR A 52 2.77 -1.38 2.74
CA TYR A 52 2.78 -1.65 1.30
C TYR A 52 2.25 -3.05 0.98
N SER A 53 2.56 -4.05 1.79
CA SER A 53 2.02 -5.40 1.60
C SER A 53 0.49 -5.43 1.70
N GLY A 54 -0.09 -4.63 2.60
CA GLY A 54 -1.54 -4.48 2.70
C GLY A 54 -2.14 -3.83 1.46
N LEU A 55 -1.49 -2.80 0.91
CA LEU A 55 -1.92 -2.21 -0.36
C LEU A 55 -1.86 -3.23 -1.49
N GLU A 56 -0.81 -4.04 -1.56
CA GLU A 56 -0.70 -5.07 -2.58
C GLU A 56 -1.80 -6.12 -2.47
N ARG A 57 -2.24 -6.46 -1.27
CA ARG A 57 -3.39 -7.36 -1.10
C ARG A 57 -4.65 -6.77 -1.71
N ILE A 58 -4.89 -5.48 -1.49
CA ILE A 58 -6.03 -4.78 -2.11
C ILE A 58 -5.89 -4.77 -3.63
N PHE A 59 -4.74 -4.37 -4.14
CA PHE A 59 -4.49 -4.29 -5.58
C PHE A 59 -4.58 -5.66 -6.25
N SER A 60 -4.07 -6.71 -5.61
CA SER A 60 -4.18 -8.08 -6.12
C SER A 60 -5.63 -8.57 -6.16
N LEU A 61 -6.42 -8.20 -5.15
CA LEU A 61 -7.84 -8.52 -5.13
C LEU A 61 -8.57 -7.86 -6.31
N ILE A 62 -8.29 -6.59 -6.57
CA ILE A 62 -8.87 -5.85 -7.70
C ILE A 62 -8.43 -6.48 -9.02
N ALA A 63 -7.15 -6.75 -9.20
CA ALA A 63 -6.63 -7.36 -10.43
C ALA A 63 -7.29 -8.71 -10.70
N LYS A 64 -7.42 -9.55 -9.68
CA LYS A 64 -8.01 -10.87 -9.82
C LYS A 64 -9.52 -10.82 -10.07
N GLU A 65 -10.26 -10.12 -9.24
CA GLU A 65 -11.73 -10.20 -9.22
C GLU A 65 -12.41 -9.20 -10.14
N ILE A 66 -11.79 -8.06 -10.41
CA ILE A 66 -12.36 -7.01 -11.27
C ILE A 66 -11.72 -7.05 -12.66
N ASP A 67 -10.39 -7.06 -12.73
CA ASP A 67 -9.68 -7.07 -14.01
C ASP A 67 -9.61 -8.47 -14.63
N GLY A 68 -9.83 -9.51 -13.83
CA GLY A 68 -9.83 -10.89 -14.31
C GLY A 68 -8.44 -11.43 -14.64
N LYS A 69 -7.38 -10.82 -14.09
CA LYS A 69 -6.01 -11.22 -14.42
C LYS A 69 -5.12 -11.23 -13.18
N ILE A 70 -4.41 -12.35 -13.00
CA ILE A 70 -3.34 -12.46 -12.02
C ILE A 70 -2.02 -12.20 -12.74
N ILE A 71 -1.23 -11.25 -12.22
CA ILE A 71 0.08 -10.94 -12.79
C ILE A 71 1.10 -11.92 -12.21
N GLU A 72 1.76 -12.70 -13.07
CA GLU A 72 2.66 -13.79 -12.68
C GLU A 72 4.11 -13.60 -13.15
N THR A 73 4.46 -12.42 -13.64
CA THR A 73 5.83 -12.11 -14.08
C THR A 73 6.77 -11.94 -12.89
N PRO A 74 8.10 -12.07 -13.06
CA PRO A 74 9.06 -11.77 -11.99
C PRO A 74 8.90 -10.37 -11.41
N ASP A 75 8.48 -9.40 -12.23
CA ASP A 75 8.25 -8.01 -11.83
C ASP A 75 6.81 -7.72 -11.45
N TRP A 76 6.06 -8.72 -11.01
CA TRP A 76 4.61 -8.57 -10.78
C TRP A 76 4.26 -7.46 -9.78
N HIS A 77 5.10 -7.19 -8.78
CA HIS A 77 4.87 -6.10 -7.83
C HIS A 77 4.81 -4.74 -8.52
N LYS A 78 5.78 -4.50 -9.40
CA LYS A 78 5.87 -3.24 -10.17
C LYS A 78 4.74 -3.13 -11.19
N GLU A 79 4.46 -4.22 -11.90
CA GLU A 79 3.39 -4.25 -12.89
C GLU A 79 2.01 -4.08 -12.27
N LEU A 80 1.78 -4.67 -11.09
CA LEU A 80 0.54 -4.52 -10.37
C LEU A 80 0.28 -3.05 -10.00
N LEU A 81 1.29 -2.37 -9.46
CA LEU A 81 1.18 -0.95 -9.13
C LEU A 81 0.92 -0.10 -10.37
N LEU A 82 1.59 -0.40 -11.48
CA LEU A 82 1.33 0.26 -12.76
C LEU A 82 -0.11 0.05 -13.22
N GLN A 83 -0.60 -1.20 -13.17
CA GLN A 83 -1.95 -1.54 -13.61
C GLN A 83 -3.03 -0.78 -12.82
N MET A 84 -2.82 -0.55 -11.52
CA MET A 84 -3.77 0.18 -10.70
C MET A 84 -3.89 1.66 -11.10
N SER A 85 -2.89 2.23 -11.77
CA SER A 85 -2.92 3.62 -12.22
C SER A 85 -3.51 3.80 -13.62
N ILE A 86 -4.00 2.72 -14.23
CA ILE A 86 -4.53 2.72 -15.60
C ILE A 86 -6.03 2.47 -15.54
N GLU A 87 -6.80 3.28 -16.29
CA GLU A 87 -8.21 3.02 -16.53
C GLU A 87 -8.36 1.82 -17.47
N ILE A 88 -9.32 0.96 -17.19
CA ILE A 88 -9.73 -0.11 -18.11
C ILE A 88 -11.11 0.28 -18.64
N PRO A 89 -11.20 0.75 -19.90
CA PRO A 89 -12.49 1.20 -20.46
C PRO A 89 -13.57 0.12 -20.33
N TYR A 90 -14.77 0.54 -19.97
CA TYR A 90 -15.94 -0.31 -19.75
C TYR A 90 -15.85 -1.27 -18.57
N VAL A 91 -14.71 -1.32 -17.87
CA VAL A 91 -14.50 -2.20 -16.70
C VAL A 91 -14.43 -1.38 -15.42
N ARG A 92 -13.47 -0.47 -15.33
CA ARG A 92 -13.28 0.34 -14.13
C ARG A 92 -12.44 1.59 -14.40
N PRO A 93 -12.59 2.64 -13.56
CA PRO A 93 -11.67 3.78 -13.59
C PRO A 93 -10.27 3.38 -13.07
N ALA A 94 -9.30 4.24 -13.23
CA ALA A 94 -8.01 4.09 -12.55
C ALA A 94 -8.25 4.06 -11.03
N ILE A 95 -7.56 3.16 -10.33
CA ILE A 95 -7.69 3.06 -8.87
C ILE A 95 -6.94 4.20 -8.19
N ILE A 96 -5.76 4.55 -8.70
CA ILE A 96 -4.90 5.61 -8.18
C ILE A 96 -4.43 6.47 -9.35
N SER A 97 -3.99 7.69 -9.04
CA SER A 97 -3.39 8.56 -10.05
C SER A 97 -1.96 8.12 -10.38
N LYS A 98 -1.43 8.61 -11.49
CA LYS A 98 -0.04 8.41 -11.86
C LYS A 98 0.90 9.02 -10.82
N GLU A 99 0.57 10.20 -10.31
CA GLU A 99 1.35 10.92 -9.30
C GLU A 99 1.43 10.12 -8.00
N LEU A 100 0.31 9.58 -7.55
CA LEU A 100 0.29 8.73 -6.35
C LEU A 100 1.08 7.43 -6.59
N ARG A 101 0.95 6.84 -7.77
CA ARG A 101 1.75 5.65 -8.13
C ARG A 101 3.25 5.92 -7.98
N GLU A 102 3.72 7.05 -8.44
CA GLU A 102 5.14 7.42 -8.34
C GLU A 102 5.59 7.55 -6.88
N LYS A 103 4.73 8.09 -6.02
CA LYS A 103 4.99 8.16 -4.58
C LYS A 103 5.00 6.77 -3.92
N LEU A 104 4.05 5.92 -4.27
CA LEU A 104 3.95 4.56 -3.73
C LEU A 104 5.10 3.66 -4.19
N GLU A 105 5.72 3.96 -5.32
CA GLU A 105 6.88 3.24 -5.81
C GLU A 105 8.03 3.24 -4.79
N ASN A 106 8.19 4.31 -4.03
CA ASN A 106 9.20 4.38 -2.98
C ASN A 106 8.96 3.35 -1.87
N TYR A 107 7.69 3.10 -1.53
CA TYR A 107 7.33 2.10 -0.51
C TYR A 107 7.48 0.68 -1.05
N ARG A 108 7.17 0.46 -2.31
CA ARG A 108 7.41 -0.83 -2.99
C ARG A 108 8.91 -1.16 -3.00
N ALA A 109 9.72 -0.21 -3.41
CA ALA A 109 11.17 -0.37 -3.46
C ALA A 109 11.74 -0.63 -2.06
N PHE A 110 11.26 0.08 -1.05
CA PHE A 110 11.68 -0.11 0.34
C PHE A 110 11.31 -1.52 0.85
N ARG A 111 10.12 -2.02 0.51
CA ARG A 111 9.72 -3.38 0.85
C ARG A 111 10.74 -4.40 0.34
N HIS A 112 11.22 -4.23 -0.88
CA HIS A 112 12.23 -5.10 -1.47
C HIS A 112 13.55 -5.01 -0.67
N VAL A 113 13.98 -3.81 -0.31
CA VAL A 113 15.21 -3.59 0.47
C VAL A 113 15.12 -4.29 1.83
N VAL A 114 14.02 -4.10 2.56
CA VAL A 114 13.83 -4.69 3.89
C VAL A 114 13.94 -6.21 3.87
N ARG A 115 13.47 -6.85 2.81
CA ARG A 115 13.51 -8.31 2.69
C ARG A 115 14.91 -8.85 2.39
N ASN A 116 15.85 -7.98 1.98
CA ASN A 116 17.16 -8.41 1.47
C ASN A 116 18.34 -7.87 2.28
N ILE A 117 18.10 -7.19 3.40
CA ILE A 117 19.17 -6.71 4.27
C ILE A 117 18.93 -7.12 5.73
N TYR A 118 20.03 -7.18 6.49
CA TYR A 118 19.93 -7.38 7.93
C TYR A 118 19.39 -6.09 8.59
N ALA A 119 18.43 -6.26 9.51
CA ALA A 119 17.76 -5.14 10.16
C ALA A 119 18.72 -4.16 10.85
N TYR A 120 19.80 -4.67 11.46
CA TYR A 120 20.77 -3.80 12.15
C TYR A 120 21.51 -2.82 11.24
N LYS A 121 21.46 -3.06 9.91
CA LYS A 121 22.07 -2.16 8.91
C LYS A 121 21.15 -1.01 8.53
N LEU A 122 19.89 -1.06 8.94
CA LEU A 122 18.93 -0.03 8.61
C LEU A 122 19.13 1.18 9.55
N LYS A 123 19.24 2.37 8.96
CA LYS A 123 19.48 3.61 9.71
C LYS A 123 18.26 4.54 9.58
N PRO A 124 18.01 5.40 10.63
CA PRO A 124 16.88 6.33 10.58
C PRO A 124 16.84 7.21 9.34
N GLU A 125 17.97 7.70 8.87
CA GLU A 125 18.05 8.57 7.68
C GLU A 125 17.54 7.89 6.41
N LYS A 126 17.56 6.55 6.34
CA LYS A 126 17.09 5.79 5.18
C LYS A 126 15.56 5.63 5.14
N ILE A 127 14.92 5.79 6.28
CA ILE A 127 13.46 5.61 6.39
C ILE A 127 12.72 6.91 6.71
N LYS A 128 13.46 7.98 7.02
CA LYS A 128 12.88 9.25 7.46
C LYS A 128 11.83 9.80 6.50
N ASP A 129 12.16 9.89 5.22
CA ASP A 129 11.24 10.45 4.25
C ASP A 129 9.98 9.61 4.08
N LEU A 130 10.14 8.27 4.12
CA LEU A 130 9.03 7.35 4.00
C LEU A 130 8.05 7.52 5.17
N ILE A 131 8.55 7.56 6.41
CA ILE A 131 7.68 7.67 7.58
C ILE A 131 7.10 9.08 7.72
N THR A 132 7.86 10.11 7.38
CA THR A 132 7.41 11.50 7.45
C THR A 132 6.29 11.78 6.45
N ASN A 133 6.39 11.25 5.24
CA ASN A 133 5.38 11.46 4.19
C ASN A 133 4.20 10.49 4.27
N LEU A 134 4.29 9.45 5.09
CA LEU A 134 3.28 8.40 5.15
C LEU A 134 1.86 8.93 5.44
N PRO A 135 1.63 9.84 6.41
CA PRO A 135 0.27 10.32 6.69
C PRO A 135 -0.39 10.98 5.48
N ILE A 136 0.34 11.81 4.75
CA ILE A 136 -0.18 12.53 3.58
C ILE A 136 -0.47 11.55 2.44
N ILE A 137 0.46 10.63 2.19
CA ILE A 137 0.31 9.60 1.15
C ILE A 137 -0.86 8.68 1.49
N TRP A 138 -1.02 8.33 2.77
CA TRP A 138 -2.13 7.49 3.20
C TRP A 138 -3.49 8.17 3.00
N GLU A 139 -3.62 9.43 3.38
CA GLU A 139 -4.89 10.15 3.19
C GLU A 139 -5.28 10.20 1.71
N GLU A 140 -4.33 10.45 0.82
CA GLU A 140 -4.55 10.43 -0.62
C GLU A 140 -4.94 9.01 -1.09
N THR A 141 -4.20 8.01 -0.68
CA THR A 141 -4.46 6.60 -1.04
C THR A 141 -5.84 6.15 -0.54
N LYS A 142 -6.16 6.46 0.72
CA LYS A 142 -7.44 6.11 1.33
C LYS A 142 -8.60 6.70 0.55
N LYS A 143 -8.49 7.97 0.15
CA LYS A 143 -9.53 8.63 -0.64
C LYS A 143 -9.79 7.88 -1.95
N TYR A 144 -8.72 7.53 -2.68
CA TYR A 144 -8.85 6.77 -3.92
C TYR A 144 -9.50 5.41 -3.68
N LEU A 145 -9.10 4.71 -2.64
CA LEU A 145 -9.67 3.39 -2.33
C LEU A 145 -11.14 3.47 -1.97
N LEU A 146 -11.53 4.47 -1.19
CA LEU A 146 -12.95 4.68 -0.84
C LEU A 146 -13.77 5.12 -2.05
N ASP A 147 -13.22 5.94 -2.93
CA ASP A 147 -13.88 6.30 -4.19
C ASP A 147 -14.12 5.07 -5.05
N PHE A 148 -13.16 4.15 -5.09
CA PHE A 148 -13.33 2.90 -5.81
C PHE A 148 -14.38 1.99 -5.15
N CYS A 149 -14.43 1.94 -3.83
CA CYS A 149 -15.50 1.23 -3.13
C CYS A 149 -16.87 1.78 -3.50
N ASN A 150 -17.00 3.10 -3.55
CA ASN A 150 -18.24 3.74 -3.98
C ASN A 150 -18.61 3.37 -5.41
N PHE A 151 -17.62 3.35 -6.31
CA PHE A 151 -17.83 2.89 -7.68
C PHE A 151 -18.39 1.46 -7.71
N LEU A 152 -17.79 0.54 -6.95
CA LEU A 152 -18.25 -0.85 -6.88
C LEU A 152 -19.68 -0.96 -6.35
N GLU A 153 -20.00 -0.18 -5.32
CA GLU A 153 -21.31 -0.23 -4.65
C GLU A 153 -22.43 0.32 -5.54
N MET A 154 -22.09 1.12 -6.54
CA MET A 154 -23.05 1.69 -7.50
C MET A 154 -23.33 0.82 -8.71
N GLN A 155 -22.59 -0.30 -8.88
CA GLN A 155 -22.82 -1.26 -9.95
C GLN A 155 -23.96 -2.23 -9.58
#